data_82ceff9969a5a54ddc2b4ff25c015e4a
#
_entry.id   82ceff9969a5a54ddc2b4ff25c015e4a
#
_cell.length_a   1.000
_cell.length_b   1.000
_cell.length_c   1.000
_cell.angle_alpha   90.00
_cell.angle_beta   90.00
_cell.angle_gamma   90.00
#
_symmetry.space_group_name_H-M   'P 1'
#
loop_
_entity.id
_entity.type
_entity.pdbx_description
1 polymer ?
#
loop_
_entity_poly.entity_id
_entity_poly.type
_entity_poly.pdbx_seq_one_letter_code
_entity_poly.pdbx_strand_id
1 'polypeptide(L)'
;MEQQLNRECRFYEKRLPDEGDLVVVAIKDVGEHSITVELLEYNRIEGMITQAEYSRMRKSKYNQGILKAKKMRKQEVCYVIRVDKAKEFIDLSKKQIQTDQAKDVEERFEKGKKVQNLLYPLCDALNMDMDKLYELIVWPLQAGKKHAYDALQDAIFDFEAVI
;
A
#
# COMPACT_ATOMS: atom_id res chain seq x y z
N MET A 1 32.65 -1.25 -4.92
CA MET A 1 31.37 -1.71 -4.34
C MET A 1 30.25 -1.25 -5.25
N GLU A 2 29.56 -2.18 -5.84
CA GLU A 2 28.34 -1.85 -6.55
C GLU A 2 27.28 -1.43 -5.53
N GLN A 3 26.83 -0.19 -5.60
CA GLN A 3 25.69 0.25 -4.81
C GLN A 3 24.45 -0.50 -5.30
N GLN A 4 23.85 -1.26 -4.40
CA GLN A 4 22.62 -1.95 -4.72
C GLN A 4 21.49 -0.91 -4.90
N LEU A 5 20.90 -0.87 -6.08
CA LEU A 5 19.80 0.03 -6.37
C LEU A 5 18.58 -0.30 -5.52
N ASN A 6 17.94 0.73 -4.98
CA ASN A 6 16.67 0.57 -4.30
C ASN A 6 15.55 0.38 -5.35
N ARG A 7 14.90 -0.77 -5.30
CA ARG A 7 13.84 -1.17 -6.25
C ARG A 7 12.44 -1.11 -5.65
N GLU A 8 12.32 -0.61 -4.44
CA GLU A 8 11.04 -0.44 -3.76
C GLU A 8 10.80 1.03 -3.48
N CYS A 9 9.53 1.44 -3.57
CA CYS A 9 9.11 2.79 -3.30
C CYS A 9 7.65 2.81 -2.84
N ARG A 10 7.29 3.81 -2.05
CA ARG A 10 5.88 4.09 -1.76
C ARG A 10 5.16 4.52 -3.04
N PHE A 11 3.88 4.17 -3.14
CA PHE A 11 3.09 4.43 -4.35
C PHE A 11 2.70 5.91 -4.51
N TYR A 12 2.64 6.65 -3.42
CA TYR A 12 2.19 8.05 -3.39
C TYR A 12 3.31 8.98 -2.94
N GLU A 13 3.21 10.25 -3.35
CA GLU A 13 4.17 11.28 -2.96
C GLU A 13 4.20 11.48 -1.44
N LYS A 14 3.03 11.47 -0.78
CA LYS A 14 2.95 11.54 0.68
C LYS A 14 3.56 10.29 1.33
N ARG A 15 4.30 10.48 2.40
CA ARG A 15 4.98 9.38 3.11
C ARG A 15 4.06 8.52 3.94
N LEU A 16 3.01 9.13 4.49
CA LEU A 16 2.06 8.50 5.40
C LEU A 16 0.64 8.69 4.87
N PRO A 17 -0.26 7.74 5.12
CA PRO A 17 -1.67 7.94 4.81
C PRO A 17 -2.29 8.99 5.73
N ASP A 18 -3.44 9.49 5.36
CA ASP A 18 -4.25 10.37 6.19
C ASP A 18 -5.31 9.59 6.96
N GLU A 19 -5.79 10.15 8.07
CA GLU A 19 -6.93 9.58 8.78
C GLU A 19 -8.13 9.49 7.84
N GLY A 20 -8.81 8.35 7.86
CA GLY A 20 -9.94 8.09 6.97
C GLY A 20 -9.59 7.41 5.66
N ASP A 21 -8.31 7.29 5.33
CA ASP A 21 -7.88 6.59 4.12
C ASP A 21 -8.10 5.08 4.26
N LEU A 22 -8.41 4.44 3.12
CA LEU A 22 -8.38 2.99 2.99
C LEU A 22 -7.05 2.56 2.41
N VAL A 23 -6.42 1.60 3.04
CA VAL A 23 -5.07 1.14 2.66
C VAL A 23 -5.02 -0.38 2.57
N VAL A 24 -4.11 -0.88 1.75
CA VAL A 24 -3.83 -2.31 1.63
C VAL A 24 -2.66 -2.66 2.54
N VAL A 25 -2.87 -3.66 3.36
CA VAL A 25 -1.88 -4.13 4.33
C VAL A 25 -1.63 -5.63 4.18
N ALA A 26 -0.48 -6.07 4.64
CA ALA A 26 -0.17 -7.49 4.83
C ALA A 26 0.11 -7.75 6.31
N ILE A 27 -0.41 -8.84 6.83
CA ILE A 27 -0.20 -9.21 8.22
C ILE A 27 1.24 -9.69 8.43
N LYS A 28 1.97 -8.99 9.28
CA LYS A 28 3.36 -9.29 9.61
C LYS A 28 3.48 -10.19 10.84
N ASP A 29 2.71 -9.91 11.88
CA ASP A 29 2.69 -10.71 13.11
C ASP A 29 1.33 -10.60 13.79
N VAL A 30 0.97 -11.67 14.51
CA VAL A 30 -0.28 -11.74 15.28
C VAL A 30 0.06 -11.90 16.75
N GLY A 31 -0.20 -10.85 17.54
CA GLY A 31 -0.04 -10.85 18.99
C GLY A 31 -1.32 -11.25 19.72
N GLU A 32 -1.25 -11.26 21.05
CA GLU A 32 -2.41 -11.61 21.89
C GLU A 32 -3.52 -10.55 21.83
N HIS A 33 -3.16 -9.29 21.71
CA HIS A 33 -4.09 -8.16 21.78
C HIS A 33 -4.13 -7.31 20.52
N SER A 34 -3.18 -7.52 19.61
CA SER A 34 -3.07 -6.71 18.40
C SER A 34 -2.39 -7.47 17.27
N ILE A 35 -2.61 -7.00 16.06
CA ILE A 35 -1.99 -7.52 14.85
C ILE A 35 -1.08 -6.44 14.29
N THR A 36 0.19 -6.77 14.05
CA THR A 36 1.14 -5.89 13.37
C THR A 36 1.06 -6.15 11.87
N VAL A 37 0.93 -5.07 11.10
CA VAL A 37 0.79 -5.13 9.65
C VAL A 37 1.80 -4.21 8.97
N GLU A 38 2.03 -4.46 7.70
CA GLU A 38 2.82 -3.59 6.81
C GLU A 38 1.90 -2.93 5.80
N LEU A 39 2.00 -1.60 5.65
CA LEU A 39 1.25 -0.87 4.63
C LEU A 39 1.98 -0.98 3.29
N LEU A 40 1.43 -1.77 2.40
CA LEU A 40 2.09 -2.13 1.14
C LEU A 40 2.23 -0.98 0.17
N GLU A 41 1.32 0.00 0.23
CA GLU A 41 1.35 1.19 -0.64
C GLU A 41 2.28 2.30 -0.12
N TYR A 42 2.80 2.17 1.09
CA TYR A 42 3.61 3.19 1.78
C TYR A 42 4.97 2.65 2.21
N ASN A 43 5.62 1.92 1.32
CA ASN A 43 6.97 1.36 1.52
C ASN A 43 7.07 0.46 2.76
N ARG A 44 6.03 -0.33 3.00
CA ARG A 44 5.95 -1.33 4.08
C ARG A 44 6.16 -0.75 5.49
N ILE A 45 5.71 0.48 5.72
CA ILE A 45 5.69 1.01 7.08
C ILE A 45 4.76 0.20 7.97
N GLU A 46 5.07 0.11 9.25
CA GLU A 46 4.30 -0.69 10.19
C GLU A 46 3.06 0.04 10.68
N GLY A 47 1.99 -0.73 10.83
CA GLY A 47 0.76 -0.29 11.47
C GLY A 47 0.26 -1.36 12.43
N MET A 48 -0.77 -1.04 13.20
CA MET A 48 -1.34 -1.94 14.18
C MET A 48 -2.86 -1.95 14.09
N ILE A 49 -3.42 -3.17 14.17
CA ILE A 49 -4.86 -3.38 14.33
C ILE A 49 -5.08 -4.01 15.70
N THR A 50 -5.79 -3.31 16.59
CA THR A 50 -6.14 -3.89 17.88
C THR A 50 -7.17 -5.00 17.72
N GLN A 51 -7.23 -5.90 18.67
CA GLN A 51 -8.21 -7.00 18.66
C GLN A 51 -9.64 -6.47 18.49
N ALA A 52 -9.98 -5.40 19.18
CA ALA A 52 -11.30 -4.77 19.11
C ALA A 52 -11.61 -4.20 17.71
N GLU A 53 -10.60 -3.78 16.98
CA GLU A 53 -10.73 -3.19 15.65
C GLU A 53 -10.58 -4.20 14.50
N TYR A 54 -10.12 -5.41 14.78
CA TYR A 54 -9.95 -6.45 13.77
C TYR A 54 -11.29 -7.06 13.35
N SER A 55 -12.19 -7.28 14.32
CA SER A 55 -13.43 -7.98 14.06
C SER A 55 -14.57 -7.41 14.91
N ARG A 56 -15.78 -7.33 14.31
CA ARG A 56 -17.01 -7.08 15.06
C ARG A 56 -17.45 -8.29 15.90
N MET A 57 -16.76 -9.43 15.72
CA MET A 57 -17.06 -10.66 16.41
C MET A 57 -16.51 -10.64 17.84
N ARG A 58 -17.16 -11.42 18.72
CA ARG A 58 -16.75 -11.54 20.13
C ARG A 58 -15.29 -11.99 20.25
N LYS A 59 -14.64 -11.61 21.34
CA LYS A 59 -13.25 -12.01 21.70
C LYS A 59 -12.95 -13.49 21.49
N SER A 60 -13.94 -14.37 21.65
CA SER A 60 -13.81 -15.83 21.47
C SER A 60 -13.43 -16.24 20.04
N LYS A 61 -13.60 -15.37 19.04
CA LYS A 61 -13.24 -15.67 17.64
C LYS A 61 -11.87 -15.11 17.23
N TYR A 62 -11.25 -14.32 18.09
CA TYR A 62 -9.87 -13.91 17.89
C TYR A 62 -8.96 -15.02 18.42
N ASN A 63 -8.55 -15.89 17.54
CA ASN A 63 -7.60 -16.96 17.87
C ASN A 63 -6.27 -16.68 17.20
N GLN A 64 -5.27 -16.33 18.01
CA GLN A 64 -3.92 -16.00 17.57
C GLN A 64 -3.32 -17.09 16.67
N GLY A 65 -3.45 -18.35 17.06
CA GLY A 65 -2.91 -19.47 16.31
C GLY A 65 -3.56 -19.64 14.94
N ILE A 66 -4.89 -19.52 14.87
CA ILE A 66 -5.64 -19.63 13.61
C ILE A 66 -5.32 -18.44 12.70
N LEU A 67 -5.27 -17.23 13.23
CA LEU A 67 -4.91 -16.05 12.45
C LEU A 67 -3.48 -16.15 11.91
N LYS A 68 -2.56 -16.59 12.76
CA LYS A 68 -1.15 -16.78 12.37
C LYS A 68 -1.03 -17.82 11.25
N ALA A 69 -1.76 -18.92 11.33
CA ALA A 69 -1.73 -19.98 10.33
C ALA A 69 -2.40 -19.59 9.00
N LYS A 70 -3.53 -18.86 9.06
CA LYS A 70 -4.37 -18.59 7.88
C LYS A 70 -4.16 -17.24 7.25
N LYS A 71 -3.74 -16.22 8.01
CA LYS A 71 -3.72 -14.81 7.57
C LYS A 71 -2.33 -14.20 7.46
N MET A 72 -1.29 -14.88 7.91
CA MET A 72 0.07 -14.36 7.78
C MET A 72 0.42 -14.03 6.34
N ARG A 73 0.94 -12.83 6.12
CA ARG A 73 1.35 -12.28 4.82
C ARG A 73 0.22 -12.14 3.79
N LYS A 74 -1.03 -12.38 4.18
CA LYS A 74 -2.18 -12.12 3.30
C LYS A 74 -2.51 -10.64 3.25
N GLN A 75 -2.96 -10.20 2.09
CA GLN A 75 -3.38 -8.81 1.87
C GLN A 75 -4.78 -8.60 2.42
N GLU A 76 -4.97 -7.49 3.12
CA GLU A 76 -6.26 -7.06 3.62
C GLU A 76 -6.40 -5.55 3.44
N VAL A 77 -7.64 -5.08 3.34
CA VAL A 77 -7.96 -3.66 3.26
C VAL A 77 -8.33 -3.16 4.65
N CYS A 78 -7.73 -2.07 5.07
CA CYS A 78 -7.95 -1.47 6.39
C CYS A 78 -8.26 0.02 6.28
N TYR A 79 -8.96 0.53 7.29
CA TYR A 79 -9.28 1.95 7.46
C TYR A 79 -8.27 2.58 8.43
N VAL A 80 -7.74 3.74 8.08
CA VAL A 80 -6.79 4.47 8.93
C VAL A 80 -7.57 5.26 9.99
N ILE A 81 -7.41 4.88 11.27
CA ILE A 81 -8.06 5.55 12.39
C ILE A 81 -7.24 6.76 12.83
N ARG A 82 -5.93 6.57 12.98
CA ARG A 82 -5.03 7.58 13.50
C ARG A 82 -3.63 7.42 12.93
N VAL A 83 -2.97 8.54 12.70
CA VAL A 83 -1.58 8.59 12.24
C VAL A 83 -0.75 9.38 13.24
N ASP A 84 0.28 8.76 13.79
CA ASP A 84 1.31 9.44 14.59
C ASP A 84 2.51 9.75 13.69
N LYS A 85 2.58 10.98 13.21
CA LYS A 85 3.64 11.42 12.28
C LYS A 85 5.02 11.41 12.90
N ALA A 86 5.13 11.66 14.20
CA ALA A 86 6.41 11.69 14.90
C ALA A 86 7.02 10.30 15.04
N LYS A 87 6.19 9.29 15.32
CA LYS A 87 6.60 7.90 15.48
C LYS A 87 6.49 7.09 14.20
N GLU A 88 5.91 7.66 13.14
CA GLU A 88 5.57 6.96 11.89
C GLU A 88 4.74 5.70 12.17
N PHE A 89 3.77 5.82 13.06
CA PHE A 89 2.93 4.72 13.51
C PHE A 89 1.48 4.95 13.14
N ILE A 90 0.81 3.89 12.68
CA ILE A 90 -0.53 3.97 12.12
C ILE A 90 -1.45 2.99 12.82
N ASP A 91 -2.57 3.51 13.37
CA ASP A 91 -3.63 2.70 13.93
C ASP A 91 -4.70 2.43 12.87
N LEU A 92 -5.06 1.18 12.72
CA LEU A 92 -5.94 0.71 11.66
C LEU A 92 -7.13 -0.06 12.21
N SER A 93 -8.20 -0.10 11.42
CA SER A 93 -9.40 -0.86 11.72
C SER A 93 -9.87 -1.65 10.50
N LYS A 94 -10.38 -2.84 10.70
CA LYS A 94 -11.10 -3.61 9.68
C LYS A 94 -12.60 -3.44 9.76
N LYS A 95 -13.10 -2.73 10.76
CA LYS A 95 -14.51 -2.41 10.90
C LYS A 95 -14.94 -1.37 9.88
N GLN A 96 -16.21 -1.34 9.52
CA GLN A 96 -16.83 -0.32 8.68
C GLN A 96 -16.36 -0.28 7.21
N ILE A 97 -15.65 -1.28 6.74
CA ILE A 97 -15.24 -1.35 5.34
C ILE A 97 -16.30 -2.12 4.56
N GLN A 98 -16.89 -1.47 3.57
CA GLN A 98 -17.84 -2.10 2.67
C GLN A 98 -17.13 -2.90 1.57
N THR A 99 -17.77 -3.93 1.06
CA THR A 99 -17.19 -4.81 0.04
C THR A 99 -16.80 -4.06 -1.23
N ASP A 100 -17.62 -3.10 -1.67
CA ASP A 100 -17.34 -2.27 -2.86
C ASP A 100 -16.11 -1.41 -2.66
N GLN A 101 -15.97 -0.79 -1.48
CA GLN A 101 -14.81 0.04 -1.13
C GLN A 101 -13.53 -0.81 -1.09
N ALA A 102 -13.59 -2.00 -0.50
CA ALA A 102 -12.46 -2.93 -0.47
C ALA A 102 -12.02 -3.32 -1.87
N LYS A 103 -12.98 -3.58 -2.75
CA LYS A 103 -12.72 -3.97 -4.14
C LYS A 103 -12.03 -2.86 -4.93
N ASP A 104 -12.50 -1.61 -4.78
CA ASP A 104 -11.88 -0.45 -5.43
C ASP A 104 -10.44 -0.24 -4.97
N VAL A 105 -10.19 -0.42 -3.68
CA VAL A 105 -8.85 -0.30 -3.10
C VAL A 105 -7.92 -1.41 -3.58
N GLU A 106 -8.43 -2.63 -3.69
CA GLU A 106 -7.66 -3.77 -4.22
C GLU A 106 -7.30 -3.55 -5.69
N GLU A 107 -8.21 -3.04 -6.51
CA GLU A 107 -7.94 -2.68 -7.91
C GLU A 107 -6.87 -1.58 -8.01
N ARG A 108 -6.97 -0.56 -7.19
CA ARG A 108 -5.96 0.51 -7.11
C ARG A 108 -4.59 -0.05 -6.76
N PHE A 109 -4.53 -0.96 -5.82
CA PHE A 109 -3.29 -1.61 -5.40
C PHE A 109 -2.70 -2.47 -6.53
N GLU A 110 -3.51 -3.26 -7.21
CA GLU A 110 -3.05 -4.07 -8.35
C GLU A 110 -2.49 -3.19 -9.47
N LYS A 111 -3.15 -2.08 -9.78
CA LYS A 111 -2.63 -1.09 -10.74
C LYS A 111 -1.30 -0.50 -10.30
N GLY A 112 -1.18 -0.17 -9.01
CA GLY A 112 0.06 0.35 -8.42
C GLY A 112 1.22 -0.63 -8.54
N LYS A 113 0.96 -1.92 -8.30
CA LYS A 113 1.96 -2.98 -8.50
C LYS A 113 2.39 -3.11 -9.96
N LYS A 114 1.45 -3.00 -10.89
CA LYS A 114 1.76 -3.04 -12.33
C LYS A 114 2.66 -1.87 -12.74
N VAL A 115 2.40 -0.67 -12.22
CA VAL A 115 3.26 0.49 -12.45
C VAL A 115 4.68 0.22 -11.94
N GLN A 116 4.81 -0.29 -10.74
CA GLN A 116 6.10 -0.63 -10.16
C GLN A 116 6.85 -1.67 -11.00
N ASN A 117 6.14 -2.71 -11.44
CA ASN A 117 6.73 -3.74 -12.29
C ASN A 117 7.16 -3.21 -13.66
N LEU A 118 6.42 -2.25 -14.24
CA LEU A 118 6.80 -1.60 -15.50
C LEU A 118 8.08 -0.77 -15.34
N LEU A 119 8.28 -0.13 -14.19
CA LEU A 119 9.44 0.70 -13.94
C LEU A 119 10.66 -0.10 -13.46
N TYR A 120 10.46 -1.32 -13.02
CA TYR A 120 11.52 -2.17 -12.49
C TYR A 120 12.72 -2.34 -13.45
N PRO A 121 12.51 -2.67 -14.75
CA PRO A 121 13.61 -2.75 -15.70
C PRO A 121 14.31 -1.40 -15.94
N LEU A 122 13.59 -0.29 -15.79
CA LEU A 122 14.16 1.05 -15.98
C LEU A 122 15.16 1.41 -14.88
N CYS A 123 14.98 0.89 -13.68
CA CYS A 123 15.96 1.05 -12.60
C CYS A 123 17.34 0.55 -13.03
N ASP A 124 17.38 -0.62 -13.62
CA ASP A 124 18.63 -1.22 -14.09
C ASP A 124 19.16 -0.50 -15.34
N ALA A 125 18.29 -0.21 -16.30
CA ALA A 125 18.66 0.43 -17.55
C ALA A 125 19.22 1.85 -17.37
N LEU A 126 18.64 2.62 -16.45
CA LEU A 126 19.03 4.00 -16.18
C LEU A 126 19.97 4.15 -14.98
N ASN A 127 20.28 3.05 -14.30
CA ASN A 127 21.07 3.02 -13.06
C ASN A 127 20.53 4.02 -12.02
N MET A 128 19.22 3.95 -11.76
CA MET A 128 18.48 4.91 -10.97
C MET A 128 17.60 4.20 -9.93
N ASP A 129 17.52 4.73 -8.73
CA ASP A 129 16.64 4.16 -7.70
C ASP A 129 15.17 4.32 -8.05
N MET A 130 14.32 3.42 -7.58
CA MET A 130 12.88 3.41 -7.85
C MET A 130 12.20 4.69 -7.36
N ASP A 131 12.57 5.20 -6.18
CA ASP A 131 12.02 6.43 -5.63
C ASP A 131 12.30 7.64 -6.53
N LYS A 132 13.46 7.68 -7.20
CA LYS A 132 13.81 8.70 -8.16
C LYS A 132 12.92 8.64 -9.41
N LEU A 133 12.65 7.43 -9.91
CA LEU A 133 11.72 7.22 -11.03
C LEU A 133 10.28 7.63 -10.67
N TYR A 134 9.84 7.31 -9.46
CA TYR A 134 8.53 7.75 -8.98
C TYR A 134 8.41 9.26 -8.89
N GLU A 135 9.45 9.93 -8.39
CA GLU A 135 9.52 11.39 -8.32
C GLU A 135 9.43 12.03 -9.71
N LEU A 136 10.11 11.46 -10.71
CA LEU A 136 10.17 12.01 -12.05
C LEU A 136 8.95 11.68 -12.92
N ILE A 137 8.34 10.52 -12.73
CA ILE A 137 7.33 9.98 -13.65
C ILE A 137 5.98 9.78 -12.96
N VAL A 138 5.93 8.99 -11.90
CA VAL A 138 4.68 8.48 -11.34
C VAL A 138 3.88 9.55 -10.61
N TRP A 139 4.49 10.24 -9.67
CA TRP A 139 3.80 11.24 -8.84
C TRP A 139 3.31 12.44 -9.66
N PRO A 140 4.05 12.97 -10.64
CA PRO A 140 3.51 13.98 -11.54
C PRO A 140 2.29 13.52 -12.34
N LEU A 141 2.25 12.27 -12.76
CA LEU A 141 1.10 11.68 -13.45
C LEU A 141 -0.11 11.54 -12.53
N GLN A 142 0.10 11.18 -11.27
CA GLN A 142 -0.96 11.08 -10.27
C GLN A 142 -1.59 12.44 -9.95
N ALA A 143 -0.82 13.51 -10.00
CA ALA A 143 -1.29 14.86 -9.76
C ALA A 143 -2.37 15.31 -10.77
N GLY A 144 -2.48 14.68 -11.93
CA GLY A 144 -3.50 14.90 -12.93
C GLY A 144 -4.86 14.25 -12.65
N LYS A 145 -5.14 13.79 -11.42
CA LYS A 145 -6.37 13.12 -10.98
C LYS A 145 -6.62 11.74 -11.60
N LYS A 146 -5.69 11.21 -12.36
CA LYS A 146 -5.77 9.88 -12.96
C LYS A 146 -4.72 8.98 -12.35
N HIS A 147 -5.05 7.70 -12.14
CA HIS A 147 -4.06 6.75 -11.67
C HIS A 147 -2.91 6.65 -12.69
N ALA A 148 -1.67 6.58 -12.20
CA ALA A 148 -0.49 6.51 -13.05
C ALA A 148 -0.56 5.37 -14.07
N TYR A 149 -1.12 4.22 -13.70
CA TYR A 149 -1.33 3.09 -14.59
C TYR A 149 -2.22 3.45 -15.79
N ASP A 150 -3.33 4.11 -15.55
CA ASP A 150 -4.27 4.53 -16.60
C ASP A 150 -3.64 5.59 -17.50
N ALA A 151 -2.88 6.53 -16.93
CA ALA A 151 -2.14 7.54 -17.70
C ALA A 151 -1.07 6.90 -18.60
N LEU A 152 -0.37 5.90 -18.12
CA LEU A 152 0.63 5.17 -18.90
C LEU A 152 -0.01 4.33 -20.01
N GLN A 153 -1.18 3.74 -19.76
CA GLN A 153 -1.94 3.05 -20.81
C GLN A 153 -2.38 4.01 -21.91
N ASP A 154 -2.90 5.17 -21.56
CA ASP A 154 -3.28 6.18 -22.53
C ASP A 154 -2.09 6.65 -23.36
N ALA A 155 -0.91 6.78 -22.76
CA ALA A 155 0.32 7.14 -23.44
C ALA A 155 0.74 6.10 -24.49
N ILE A 156 0.47 4.82 -24.24
CA ILE A 156 0.76 3.74 -25.21
C ILE A 156 -0.17 3.82 -26.42
N PHE A 157 -1.46 4.12 -26.20
CA PHE A 157 -2.46 4.18 -27.26
C PHE A 157 -2.51 5.53 -27.99
N ASP A 158 -2.08 6.61 -27.35
CA ASP A 158 -2.10 7.95 -27.92
C ASP A 158 -0.86 8.74 -27.48
N PHE A 159 0.29 8.33 -28.00
CA PHE A 159 1.59 8.91 -27.67
C PHE A 159 1.66 10.41 -28.02
N GLU A 160 1.00 10.85 -29.09
CA GLU A 160 0.98 12.25 -29.51
C GLU A 160 0.16 13.15 -28.59
N ALA A 161 -0.86 12.61 -27.93
CA ALA A 161 -1.71 13.38 -27.03
C ALA A 161 -1.10 13.61 -25.64
N VAL A 162 -0.07 12.86 -25.27
CA VAL A 162 0.56 12.91 -23.93
C VAL A 162 1.87 13.69 -23.92
N ILE A 163 2.46 13.90 -25.09
CA ILE A 163 3.71 14.66 -25.25
C ILE A 163 3.45 16.16 -25.28
#